data_b49e54736e1ead319c9227aa9df142c2
#
_entry.id   b49e54736e1ead319c9227aa9df142c2
#
_cell.length_a   1.000
_cell.length_b   1.000
_cell.length_c   1.000
_cell.angle_alpha   90.00
_cell.angle_beta   90.00
_cell.angle_gamma   90.00
#
_symmetry.space_group_name_H-M   'P 1'
#
loop_
_entity.id
_entity.type
_entity.pdbx_description
1 polymer ?
#
loop_
_entity_poly.entity_id
_entity_poly.type
_entity_poly.pdbx_seq_one_letter_code
_entity_poly.pdbx_strand_id
1 'polypeptide(L)'
;KGDAATVGKLAGVEVAEMVRFPEPLAPNLSARRAGMPQPSLQELKEWIASLDAPGRVVLVEGAGGLLVRLTDAYTLADVAEKLLIVTSLNLGSLNAAELTVREAQRRGIEVLGLVGGSLPADPDLATRLNLEEMPEVTGCTLWGSLPEGMARMAPAEFARVAAEVYADFVEHAE
;
A
#
# COMPACT_ATOMS: atom_id res chain seq x y z
N LYS A 1 -12.97 -14.06 -2.75
CA LYS A 1 -11.67 -14.18 -2.07
C LYS A 1 -11.16 -12.76 -1.85
N GLY A 2 -10.67 -12.43 -0.65
CA GLY A 2 -10.17 -11.09 -0.34
C GLY A 2 -8.72 -10.88 -0.83
N ASP A 3 -8.22 -9.66 -0.69
CA ASP A 3 -6.90 -9.24 -1.15
C ASP A 3 -5.80 -10.03 -0.45
N ALA A 4 -5.89 -10.25 0.85
CA ALA A 4 -4.96 -11.09 1.61
C ALA A 4 -4.76 -12.49 0.98
N ALA A 5 -5.84 -13.16 0.55
CA ALA A 5 -5.74 -14.47 -0.11
C ALA A 5 -5.03 -14.39 -1.48
N THR A 6 -5.17 -13.26 -2.19
CA THR A 6 -4.48 -13.02 -3.47
C THR A 6 -2.99 -12.78 -3.23
N VAL A 7 -2.65 -11.95 -2.26
CA VAL A 7 -1.26 -11.68 -1.85
C VAL A 7 -0.56 -12.97 -1.41
N GLY A 8 -1.16 -13.72 -0.49
CA GLY A 8 -0.59 -14.99 -0.02
C GLY A 8 -0.34 -15.99 -1.16
N LYS A 9 -1.25 -16.04 -2.15
CA LYS A 9 -1.09 -16.91 -3.32
C LYS A 9 0.06 -16.47 -4.25
N LEU A 10 0.14 -15.16 -4.55
CA LEU A 10 1.11 -14.62 -5.51
C LEU A 10 2.51 -14.48 -4.91
N ALA A 11 2.61 -13.94 -3.73
CA ALA A 11 3.88 -13.67 -3.07
C ALA A 11 4.41 -14.84 -2.24
N GLY A 12 3.58 -15.84 -1.92
CA GLY A 12 3.97 -16.98 -1.11
C GLY A 12 4.27 -16.64 0.36
N VAL A 13 3.74 -15.51 0.84
CA VAL A 13 3.94 -15.01 2.20
C VAL A 13 2.78 -15.37 3.12
N GLU A 14 3.05 -15.40 4.42
CA GLU A 14 2.00 -15.50 5.43
C GLU A 14 1.12 -14.24 5.38
N VAL A 15 -0.18 -14.42 5.48
CA VAL A 15 -1.14 -13.32 5.45
C VAL A 15 -2.09 -13.41 6.64
N ALA A 16 -2.49 -12.25 7.16
CA ALA A 16 -3.47 -12.14 8.23
C ALA A 16 -4.50 -11.07 7.87
N GLU A 17 -5.71 -11.21 8.38
CA GLU A 17 -6.80 -10.27 8.16
C GLU A 17 -7.57 -10.13 9.47
N MET A 18 -7.58 -8.93 10.04
CA MET A 18 -8.23 -8.67 11.33
C MET A 18 -9.75 -8.72 11.21
N VAL A 19 -10.29 -8.08 10.18
CA VAL A 19 -11.73 -7.99 9.95
C VAL A 19 -12.05 -7.83 8.47
N ARG A 20 -13.18 -8.39 8.04
CA ARG A 20 -13.70 -8.22 6.69
C ARG A 20 -15.12 -7.73 6.74
N PHE A 21 -15.39 -6.63 6.02
CA PHE A 21 -16.73 -6.10 5.84
C PHE A 21 -17.32 -6.53 4.50
N PRO A 22 -18.64 -6.69 4.39
CA PRO A 22 -19.26 -7.37 3.24
C PRO A 22 -19.35 -6.53 1.97
N GLU A 23 -19.32 -5.19 2.07
CA GLU A 23 -19.54 -4.30 0.93
C GLU A 23 -18.22 -3.62 0.50
N PRO A 24 -18.00 -3.40 -0.81
CA PRO A 24 -16.79 -2.73 -1.33
C PRO A 24 -16.88 -1.21 -1.15
N LEU A 25 -16.84 -0.77 0.09
CA LEU A 25 -16.92 0.62 0.54
C LEU A 25 -15.73 0.94 1.45
N ALA A 26 -15.62 2.20 1.85
CA ALA A 26 -14.72 2.53 2.97
C ALA A 26 -15.10 1.65 4.19
N PRO A 27 -14.11 1.09 4.93
CA PRO A 27 -14.36 0.10 5.97
C PRO A 27 -15.42 0.53 7.00
N ASN A 28 -15.34 1.77 7.48
CA ASN A 28 -16.30 2.31 8.44
C ASN A 28 -17.74 2.37 7.86
N LEU A 29 -17.88 2.70 6.58
CA LEU A 29 -19.21 2.75 5.92
C LEU A 29 -19.80 1.36 5.78
N SER A 30 -18.99 0.38 5.34
CA SER A 30 -19.43 -1.01 5.22
C SER A 30 -19.82 -1.61 6.57
N ALA A 31 -19.02 -1.35 7.61
CA ALA A 31 -19.30 -1.77 8.98
C ALA A 31 -20.64 -1.23 9.49
N ARG A 32 -20.86 0.10 9.35
CA ARG A 32 -22.12 0.73 9.78
C ARG A 32 -23.34 0.17 9.04
N ARG A 33 -23.25 -0.01 7.73
CA ARG A 33 -24.33 -0.56 6.92
C ARG A 33 -24.65 -2.01 7.27
N ALA A 34 -23.63 -2.79 7.61
CA ALA A 34 -23.78 -4.18 8.01
C ALA A 34 -24.13 -4.38 9.50
N GLY A 35 -24.16 -3.32 10.30
CA GLY A 35 -24.34 -3.43 11.75
C GLY A 35 -23.21 -4.19 12.45
N MET A 36 -22.01 -4.19 11.86
CA MET A 36 -20.84 -4.89 12.40
C MET A 36 -20.05 -3.99 13.35
N PRO A 37 -19.47 -4.57 14.40
CA PRO A 37 -18.60 -3.81 15.29
C PRO A 37 -17.34 -3.33 14.55
N GLN A 38 -16.86 -2.17 14.94
CA GLN A 38 -15.61 -1.59 14.45
C GLN A 38 -14.54 -1.74 15.54
N PRO A 39 -13.37 -2.32 15.24
CA PRO A 39 -12.31 -2.45 16.23
C PRO A 39 -11.79 -1.08 16.68
N SER A 40 -11.41 -0.97 17.92
CA SER A 40 -10.72 0.21 18.44
C SER A 40 -9.30 0.32 17.89
N LEU A 41 -8.71 1.52 17.97
CA LEU A 41 -7.30 1.73 17.59
C LEU A 41 -6.36 0.87 18.44
N GLN A 42 -6.68 0.67 19.71
CA GLN A 42 -5.86 -0.14 20.61
C GLN A 42 -5.89 -1.62 20.20
N GLU A 43 -7.06 -2.17 19.91
CA GLU A 43 -7.21 -3.56 19.41
C GLU A 43 -6.43 -3.76 18.11
N LEU A 44 -6.47 -2.79 17.19
CA LEU A 44 -5.70 -2.88 15.95
C LEU A 44 -4.19 -2.88 16.22
N LYS A 45 -3.69 -1.99 17.08
CA LYS A 45 -2.26 -1.94 17.43
C LYS A 45 -1.80 -3.23 18.12
N GLU A 46 -2.57 -3.76 19.04
CA GLU A 46 -2.26 -5.02 19.73
C GLU A 46 -2.26 -6.20 18.75
N TRP A 47 -3.21 -6.23 17.82
CA TRP A 47 -3.24 -7.25 16.79
C TRP A 47 -2.02 -7.18 15.87
N ILE A 48 -1.62 -5.99 15.38
CA ILE A 48 -0.41 -5.81 14.57
C ILE A 48 0.82 -6.26 15.36
N ALA A 49 0.96 -5.84 16.61
CA ALA A 49 2.08 -6.23 17.48
C ALA A 49 2.15 -7.74 17.69
N SER A 50 1.02 -8.44 17.71
CA SER A 50 0.97 -9.91 17.84
C SER A 50 1.52 -10.66 16.62
N LEU A 51 1.59 -9.98 15.46
CA LEU A 51 2.14 -10.53 14.22
C LEU A 51 3.65 -10.34 14.12
N ASP A 52 4.22 -9.45 14.92
CA ASP A 52 5.64 -9.13 14.91
C ASP A 52 6.47 -10.24 15.58
N ALA A 53 7.64 -10.54 14.99
CA ALA A 53 8.58 -11.53 15.52
C ALA A 53 10.00 -11.23 15.01
N PRO A 54 11.06 -11.67 15.69
CA PRO A 54 12.43 -11.53 15.20
C PRO A 54 12.61 -12.09 13.79
N GLY A 55 13.19 -11.28 12.89
CA GLY A 55 13.42 -11.66 11.49
C GLY A 55 12.18 -11.60 10.60
N ARG A 56 11.09 -11.00 11.07
CA ARG A 56 9.86 -10.80 10.32
C ARG A 56 9.65 -9.31 10.02
N VAL A 57 9.22 -9.01 8.80
CA VAL A 57 8.68 -7.69 8.41
C VAL A 57 7.17 -7.82 8.29
N VAL A 58 6.43 -6.96 8.98
CA VAL A 58 4.96 -6.90 8.92
C VAL A 58 4.56 -5.73 8.04
N LEU A 59 3.97 -6.01 6.88
CA LEU A 59 3.38 -5.00 6.00
C LEU A 59 1.89 -4.90 6.28
N VAL A 60 1.44 -3.70 6.64
CA VAL A 60 0.02 -3.42 6.94
C VAL A 60 -0.56 -2.61 5.81
N GLU A 61 -1.56 -3.16 5.13
CA GLU A 61 -2.31 -2.46 4.08
C GLU A 61 -3.65 -1.97 4.63
N GLY A 62 -3.95 -0.70 4.36
CA GLY A 62 -5.26 -0.11 4.59
C GLY A 62 -6.16 -0.23 3.36
N ALA A 63 -7.31 0.40 3.39
CA ALA A 63 -8.26 0.41 2.28
C ALA A 63 -8.41 1.82 1.69
N GLY A 64 -8.08 1.98 0.41
CA GLY A 64 -8.38 3.18 -0.38
C GLY A 64 -7.48 4.40 -0.16
N GLY A 65 -6.50 4.33 0.73
CA GLY A 65 -5.49 5.39 0.95
C GLY A 65 -5.31 5.79 2.41
N LEU A 66 -4.30 6.62 2.68
CA LEU A 66 -3.80 6.95 4.03
C LEU A 66 -4.87 7.49 4.98
N LEU A 67 -5.76 8.34 4.50
CA LEU A 67 -6.79 9.01 5.30
C LEU A 67 -8.19 8.38 5.18
N VAL A 68 -8.33 7.25 4.46
CA VAL A 68 -9.60 6.54 4.44
C VAL A 68 -9.92 6.00 5.84
N ARG A 69 -11.15 6.21 6.27
CA ARG A 69 -11.61 5.79 7.59
C ARG A 69 -11.67 4.27 7.69
N LEU A 70 -10.74 3.70 8.46
CA LEU A 70 -10.77 2.27 8.83
C LEU A 70 -11.94 2.02 9.78
N THR A 71 -12.14 2.95 10.71
CA THR A 71 -13.31 3.04 11.57
C THR A 71 -13.79 4.50 11.62
N ASP A 72 -14.89 4.78 12.31
CA ASP A 72 -15.36 6.15 12.51
C ASP A 72 -14.35 7.01 13.30
N ALA A 73 -13.46 6.38 14.05
CA ALA A 73 -12.52 7.02 14.97
C ALA A 73 -11.13 7.27 14.37
N TYR A 74 -10.62 6.40 13.46
CA TYR A 74 -9.24 6.47 13.00
C TYR A 74 -9.04 6.04 11.53
N THR A 75 -7.87 6.34 11.01
CA THR A 75 -7.37 6.04 9.67
C THR A 75 -6.06 5.24 9.77
N LEU A 76 -5.48 4.80 8.65
CA LEU A 76 -4.17 4.17 8.65
C LEU A 76 -3.07 5.12 9.17
N ALA A 77 -3.20 6.43 8.94
CA ALA A 77 -2.25 7.43 9.42
C ALA A 77 -2.14 7.52 10.95
N ASP A 78 -3.09 6.98 11.70
CA ASP A 78 -3.08 6.95 13.16
C ASP A 78 -2.34 5.72 13.72
N VAL A 79 -1.90 4.82 12.82
CA VAL A 79 -1.21 3.56 13.12
C VAL A 79 0.19 3.53 12.54
N ALA A 80 0.36 4.09 11.33
CA ALA A 80 1.61 4.00 10.57
C ALA A 80 2.75 4.79 11.24
N GLU A 81 3.90 4.15 11.37
CA GLU A 81 5.18 4.79 11.74
C GLU A 81 6.05 5.02 10.51
N LYS A 82 6.01 4.08 9.58
CA LYS A 82 6.70 4.12 8.27
C LYS A 82 5.73 3.81 7.16
N LEU A 83 5.92 4.43 6.00
CA LEU A 83 5.09 4.23 4.82
C LEU A 83 5.93 3.96 3.58
N LEU A 84 5.57 2.90 2.87
CA LEU A 84 5.87 2.73 1.45
C LEU A 84 4.59 3.06 0.68
N ILE A 85 4.62 4.12 -0.12
CA ILE A 85 3.41 4.65 -0.76
C ILE A 85 3.24 4.00 -2.14
N VAL A 86 2.17 3.25 -2.32
CA VAL A 86 1.78 2.73 -3.64
C VAL A 86 0.98 3.80 -4.38
N THR A 87 1.46 4.21 -5.55
CA THR A 87 0.84 5.25 -6.37
C THR A 87 0.41 4.73 -7.75
N SER A 88 -0.69 5.25 -8.27
CA SER A 88 -0.99 5.13 -9.69
C SER A 88 -0.04 6.00 -10.52
N LEU A 89 0.01 5.78 -11.83
CA LEU A 89 0.93 6.47 -12.73
C LEU A 89 0.22 7.33 -13.78
N ASN A 90 -1.10 7.26 -13.84
CA ASN A 90 -1.94 7.99 -14.77
C ASN A 90 -2.13 9.47 -14.38
N LEU A 91 -2.83 10.21 -15.20
CA LEU A 91 -3.14 11.62 -14.96
C LEU A 91 -3.80 11.81 -13.59
N GLY A 92 -3.29 12.77 -12.82
CA GLY A 92 -3.73 13.09 -11.45
C GLY A 92 -2.93 12.40 -10.35
N SER A 93 -2.07 11.44 -10.67
CA SER A 93 -1.26 10.70 -9.68
C SER A 93 -0.24 11.59 -8.96
N LEU A 94 0.37 12.56 -9.64
CA LEU A 94 1.31 13.50 -9.02
C LEU A 94 0.67 14.23 -7.83
N ASN A 95 -0.52 14.79 -8.03
CA ASN A 95 -1.25 15.46 -6.95
C ASN A 95 -1.60 14.51 -5.80
N ALA A 96 -2.07 13.30 -6.10
CA ALA A 96 -2.44 12.34 -5.08
C ALA A 96 -1.23 11.87 -4.25
N ALA A 97 -0.11 11.60 -4.92
CA ALA A 97 1.14 11.21 -4.29
C ALA A 97 1.70 12.32 -3.40
N GLU A 98 1.81 13.54 -3.92
CA GLU A 98 2.31 14.71 -3.19
C GLU A 98 1.45 15.01 -1.95
N LEU A 99 0.12 15.00 -2.07
CA LEU A 99 -0.78 15.17 -0.92
C LEU A 99 -0.58 14.09 0.14
N THR A 100 -0.39 12.84 -0.27
CA THR A 100 -0.17 11.72 0.65
C THR A 100 1.16 11.86 1.38
N VAL A 101 2.24 12.19 0.66
CA VAL A 101 3.57 12.42 1.24
C VAL A 101 3.54 13.58 2.23
N ARG A 102 2.97 14.72 1.83
CA ARG A 102 2.87 15.90 2.69
C ARG A 102 2.08 15.64 3.96
N GLU A 103 0.98 14.90 3.88
CA GLU A 103 0.20 14.53 5.07
C GLU A 103 0.95 13.55 5.97
N ALA A 104 1.65 12.56 5.41
CA ALA A 104 2.50 11.66 6.17
C ALA A 104 3.59 12.44 6.94
N GLN A 105 4.32 13.31 6.25
CA GLN A 105 5.37 14.16 6.84
C GLN A 105 4.82 15.10 7.92
N ARG A 106 3.64 15.72 7.67
CA ARG A 106 2.97 16.58 8.66
C ARG A 106 2.64 15.83 9.95
N ARG A 107 2.39 14.54 9.88
CA ARG A 107 2.12 13.65 11.02
C ARG A 107 3.37 13.06 11.65
N GLY A 108 4.55 13.30 11.09
CA GLY A 108 5.82 12.72 11.55
C GLY A 108 5.98 11.27 11.15
N ILE A 109 5.24 10.79 10.14
CA ILE A 109 5.36 9.43 9.61
C ILE A 109 6.54 9.42 8.63
N GLU A 110 7.46 8.48 8.79
CA GLU A 110 8.59 8.27 7.89
C GLU A 110 8.10 7.75 6.54
N VAL A 111 8.47 8.42 5.45
CA VAL A 111 8.15 7.95 4.08
C VAL A 111 9.39 7.28 3.49
N LEU A 112 9.33 5.97 3.30
CA LEU A 112 10.43 5.15 2.74
C LEU A 112 10.58 5.33 1.23
N GLY A 113 9.58 5.92 0.57
CA GLY A 113 9.53 6.17 -0.85
C GLY A 113 8.18 5.77 -1.47
N LEU A 114 8.17 5.76 -2.79
CA LEU A 114 7.00 5.38 -3.59
C LEU A 114 7.29 4.14 -4.42
N VAL A 115 6.25 3.37 -4.69
CA VAL A 115 6.25 2.29 -5.68
C VAL A 115 5.11 2.52 -6.67
N GLY A 116 5.40 2.44 -7.95
CA GLY A 116 4.42 2.56 -9.01
C GLY A 116 3.56 1.30 -9.10
N GLY A 117 2.28 1.48 -9.27
CA GLY A 117 1.37 0.39 -9.56
C GLY A 117 1.54 -0.15 -10.98
N SER A 118 0.43 -0.51 -11.62
CA SER A 118 0.44 -1.11 -12.95
C SER A 118 0.96 -0.14 -14.02
N LEU A 119 2.11 -0.47 -14.62
CA LEU A 119 2.72 0.27 -15.73
C LEU A 119 2.44 -0.46 -17.05
N PRO A 120 1.68 0.13 -17.99
CA PRO A 120 1.46 -0.44 -19.32
C PRO A 120 2.78 -0.61 -20.09
N ALA A 121 2.83 -1.61 -20.99
CA ALA A 121 3.99 -1.84 -21.86
C ALA A 121 4.24 -0.67 -22.83
N ASP A 122 3.18 0.05 -23.24
CA ASP A 122 3.24 1.29 -24.01
C ASP A 122 2.51 2.39 -23.24
N PRO A 123 3.20 3.07 -22.30
CA PRO A 123 2.60 4.10 -21.47
C PRO A 123 2.32 5.35 -22.32
N ASP A 124 1.18 5.99 -22.05
CA ASP A 124 0.83 7.26 -22.67
C ASP A 124 1.77 8.40 -22.22
N LEU A 125 1.63 9.57 -22.83
CA LEU A 125 2.48 10.72 -22.53
C LEU A 125 2.38 11.12 -21.06
N ALA A 126 1.17 11.13 -20.49
CA ALA A 126 0.98 11.53 -19.09
C ALA A 126 1.68 10.57 -18.14
N THR A 127 1.54 9.26 -18.36
CA THR A 127 2.21 8.22 -17.56
C THR A 127 3.73 8.34 -17.63
N ARG A 128 4.31 8.56 -18.82
CA ARG A 128 5.77 8.75 -18.98
C ARG A 128 6.28 9.96 -18.22
N LEU A 129 5.62 11.11 -18.39
CA LEU A 129 6.00 12.35 -17.68
C LEU A 129 5.79 12.23 -16.16
N ASN A 130 4.74 11.55 -15.72
CA ASN A 130 4.49 11.35 -14.30
C ASN A 130 5.58 10.48 -13.64
N LEU A 131 6.14 9.49 -14.34
CA LEU A 131 7.27 8.69 -13.83
C LEU A 131 8.50 9.56 -13.56
N GLU A 132 8.80 10.50 -14.46
CA GLU A 132 9.93 11.42 -14.34
C GLU A 132 9.70 12.46 -13.24
N GLU A 133 8.50 13.01 -13.16
CA GLU A 133 8.12 14.13 -12.28
C GLU A 133 7.81 13.69 -10.84
N MET A 134 7.43 12.42 -10.63
CA MET A 134 6.99 11.91 -9.32
C MET A 134 8.02 12.14 -8.21
N PRO A 135 9.32 11.82 -8.38
CA PRO A 135 10.34 12.12 -7.37
C PRO A 135 10.49 13.61 -7.09
N GLU A 136 10.40 14.44 -8.11
CA GLU A 136 10.58 15.90 -7.99
C GLU A 136 9.47 16.55 -7.15
N VAL A 137 8.20 16.22 -7.44
CA VAL A 137 7.07 16.83 -6.71
C VAL A 137 6.90 16.29 -5.31
N THR A 138 7.29 15.04 -5.07
CA THR A 138 7.13 14.39 -3.76
C THR A 138 8.35 14.54 -2.86
N GLY A 139 9.52 14.76 -3.43
CA GLY A 139 10.80 14.71 -2.73
C GLY A 139 11.17 13.32 -2.22
N CYS A 140 10.56 12.26 -2.79
CA CYS A 140 10.76 10.88 -2.37
C CYS A 140 11.18 10.02 -3.56
N THR A 141 12.00 9.00 -3.30
CA THR A 141 12.43 8.05 -4.35
C THR A 141 11.23 7.25 -4.87
N LEU A 142 11.11 7.14 -6.20
CA LEU A 142 10.26 6.15 -6.85
C LEU A 142 11.12 4.91 -7.14
N TRP A 143 10.94 3.86 -6.34
CA TRP A 143 11.78 2.65 -6.34
C TRP A 143 11.58 1.76 -7.57
N GLY A 144 10.47 1.92 -8.26
CA GLY A 144 10.13 1.16 -9.46
C GLY A 144 8.63 1.11 -9.69
N SER A 145 8.25 0.44 -10.78
CA SER A 145 6.84 0.28 -11.15
C SER A 145 6.59 -1.14 -11.68
N LEU A 146 5.52 -1.76 -11.22
CA LEU A 146 5.18 -3.13 -11.63
C LEU A 146 4.57 -3.13 -13.03
N PRO A 147 5.01 -4.04 -13.93
CA PRO A 147 4.38 -4.21 -15.23
C PRO A 147 2.89 -4.54 -15.12
N GLU A 148 2.09 -4.03 -16.05
CA GLU A 148 0.68 -4.35 -16.14
C GLU A 148 0.44 -5.85 -16.30
N GLY A 149 -0.59 -6.36 -15.63
CA GLY A 149 -1.00 -7.76 -15.77
C GLY A 149 -0.27 -8.75 -14.86
N MET A 150 0.68 -8.32 -14.02
CA MET A 150 1.43 -9.21 -13.11
C MET A 150 0.54 -10.06 -12.21
N ALA A 151 -0.64 -9.59 -11.84
CA ALA A 151 -1.58 -10.38 -11.03
C ALA A 151 -2.05 -11.70 -11.69
N ARG A 152 -1.79 -11.89 -12.99
CA ARG A 152 -2.12 -13.10 -13.76
C ARG A 152 -0.93 -14.04 -13.92
N MET A 153 0.26 -13.64 -13.51
CA MET A 153 1.47 -14.47 -13.59
C MET A 153 1.41 -15.66 -12.63
N ALA A 154 2.21 -16.67 -12.93
CA ALA A 154 2.49 -17.74 -11.97
C ALA A 154 3.28 -17.16 -10.77
N PRO A 155 3.10 -17.69 -9.54
CA PRO A 155 3.76 -17.15 -8.35
C PRO A 155 5.28 -16.98 -8.48
N ALA A 156 5.98 -17.97 -9.06
CA ALA A 156 7.44 -17.90 -9.23
C ALA A 156 7.87 -16.79 -10.21
N GLU A 157 7.10 -16.57 -11.28
CA GLU A 157 7.36 -15.51 -12.24
C GLU A 157 7.06 -14.13 -11.63
N PHE A 158 5.94 -14.00 -10.91
CA PHE A 158 5.59 -12.81 -10.15
C PHE A 158 6.71 -12.40 -9.19
N ALA A 159 7.18 -13.34 -8.38
CA ALA A 159 8.25 -13.09 -7.41
C ALA A 159 9.56 -12.64 -8.09
N ARG A 160 9.94 -13.29 -9.19
CA ARG A 160 11.14 -12.92 -9.96
C ARG A 160 11.05 -11.50 -10.50
N VAL A 161 9.95 -11.16 -11.18
CA VAL A 161 9.77 -9.82 -11.76
C VAL A 161 9.69 -8.76 -10.67
N ALA A 162 8.99 -9.00 -9.57
CA ALA A 162 8.92 -8.07 -8.44
C ALA A 162 10.30 -7.83 -7.82
N ALA A 163 11.11 -8.88 -7.64
CA ALA A 163 12.48 -8.76 -7.11
C ALA A 163 13.39 -7.94 -8.04
N GLU A 164 13.27 -8.11 -9.35
CA GLU A 164 14.02 -7.30 -10.32
C GLU A 164 13.62 -5.83 -10.30
N VAL A 165 12.32 -5.54 -10.21
CA VAL A 165 11.79 -4.16 -10.19
C VAL A 165 12.20 -3.40 -8.93
N TYR A 166 12.25 -4.08 -7.78
CA TYR A 166 12.51 -3.45 -6.48
C TYR A 166 13.87 -3.80 -5.88
N ALA A 167 14.84 -4.22 -6.69
CA ALA A 167 16.18 -4.59 -6.23
C ALA A 167 16.84 -3.47 -5.41
N ASP A 168 16.81 -2.24 -5.92
CA ASP A 168 17.42 -1.07 -5.26
C ASP A 168 16.72 -0.74 -3.92
N PHE A 169 15.41 -0.96 -3.82
CA PHE A 169 14.69 -0.76 -2.55
C PHE A 169 15.14 -1.76 -1.49
N VAL A 170 15.33 -3.03 -1.86
CA VAL A 170 15.78 -4.07 -0.91
C VAL A 170 17.16 -3.75 -0.37
N GLU A 171 18.08 -3.30 -1.22
CA GLU A 171 19.44 -2.92 -0.80
C GLU A 171 19.46 -1.72 0.17
N HIS A 172 18.47 -0.82 0.10
CA HIS A 172 18.37 0.34 0.98
C HIS A 172 17.56 0.08 2.26
N ALA A 173 16.80 -1.00 2.31
CA ALA A 173 15.95 -1.34 3.46
C ALA A 173 16.66 -2.20 4.53
N GLU A 174 17.87 -2.70 4.24
CA GLU A 174 18.76 -3.40 5.17
C GLU A 174 19.61 -2.41 5.98
#